data_64b16031f624ba4083c2ba46adc91744
#
_entry.id   64b16031f624ba4083c2ba46adc91744
#
_cell.length_a   1.000
_cell.length_b   1.000
_cell.length_c   1.000
_cell.angle_alpha   90.00
_cell.angle_beta   90.00
_cell.angle_gamma   90.00
#
_symmetry.space_group_name_H-M   'P 1'
#
loop_
_entity.id
_entity.type
_entity.pdbx_description
1 polymer ?
#
loop_
_entity_poly.entity_id
_entity_poly.type
_entity_poly.pdbx_seq_one_letter_code
_entity_poly.pdbx_strand_id
1 'polypeptide(L)'
;MEVTGVQTCALPILIFLFISGGMELGGGLLVAAGKPTATQQEMAELLYNLLFVDLVLALGLTALGFFTLPALLRFIRTPEEILAEAVLYGRVYLVGLPFLMLYDLTKQCVMGCGDSKTPLRAVMATSVMNILLDLALVGPFGVAGAAGATAAAQIAGAVYMLAHLRKTELDTPFRREMLKARYAKEIFRLSAPNSLQQASGTIITTVKQGLLGGLGVAAIAGFSCAGKLSSLMMMPVYGFVQSIVFFIAQNTTAAQPQRVQEGLREGQRILLFYSLLVAAL
;
A
#
# COMPACT_ATOMS: atom_id res chain seq x y z
N MET A 1 -6.53 3.51 29.04
CA MET A 1 -6.76 2.10 28.65
C MET A 1 -7.27 1.94 27.20
N GLU A 2 -8.03 2.87 26.64
CA GLU A 2 -8.62 2.75 25.30
C GLU A 2 -7.60 2.77 24.13
N VAL A 3 -6.51 3.51 24.24
CA VAL A 3 -5.52 3.66 23.14
C VAL A 3 -4.75 2.36 22.85
N THR A 4 -4.51 1.54 23.87
CA THR A 4 -3.82 0.24 23.71
C THR A 4 -4.71 -0.82 23.04
N GLY A 5 -6.03 -0.77 23.25
CA GLY A 5 -6.98 -1.71 22.64
C GLY A 5 -7.07 -1.58 21.11
N VAL A 6 -7.19 -0.34 20.61
CA VAL A 6 -7.29 -0.06 19.18
C VAL A 6 -6.00 -0.42 18.43
N GLN A 7 -4.84 -0.15 19.03
CA GLN A 7 -3.55 -0.50 18.43
C GLN A 7 -3.33 -2.02 18.37
N THR A 8 -3.79 -2.75 19.37
CA THR A 8 -3.68 -4.21 19.41
C THR A 8 -4.56 -4.86 18.34
N CYS A 9 -5.77 -4.33 18.10
CA CYS A 9 -6.68 -4.83 17.06
C CYS A 9 -6.14 -4.63 15.64
N ALA A 10 -5.25 -3.65 15.42
CA ALA A 10 -4.66 -3.39 14.11
C ALA A 10 -3.58 -4.41 13.70
N LEU A 11 -2.92 -5.09 14.68
CA LEU A 11 -1.78 -5.98 14.41
C LEU A 11 -2.08 -7.11 13.39
N PRO A 12 -3.20 -7.85 13.49
CA PRO A 12 -3.54 -8.87 12.50
C PRO A 12 -3.76 -8.29 11.09
N ILE A 13 -4.36 -7.12 11.00
CA ILE A 13 -4.63 -6.44 9.73
C ILE A 13 -3.33 -5.99 9.07
N LEU A 14 -2.34 -5.58 9.86
CA LEU A 14 -1.03 -5.15 9.35
C LEU A 14 -0.30 -6.25 8.58
N ILE A 15 -0.44 -7.53 8.99
CA ILE A 15 0.17 -8.66 8.27
C ILE A 15 -0.34 -8.72 6.82
N PHE A 16 -1.65 -8.54 6.63
CA PHE A 16 -2.26 -8.51 5.30
C PHE A 16 -1.78 -7.31 4.49
N LEU A 17 -1.65 -6.13 5.11
CA LEU A 17 -1.15 -4.92 4.47
C LEU A 17 0.32 -5.01 4.05
N PHE A 18 1.16 -5.79 4.75
CA PHE A 18 2.55 -5.99 4.33
C PHE A 18 2.68 -6.83 3.08
N ILE A 19 1.87 -7.89 3.00
CA ILE A 19 1.85 -8.73 1.81
C ILE A 19 1.36 -7.91 0.62
N SER A 20 0.31 -7.11 0.81
CA SER A 20 -0.22 -6.17 -0.18
C SER A 20 0.86 -5.18 -0.65
N GLY A 21 1.46 -4.41 0.27
CA GLY A 21 2.45 -3.38 -0.08
C GLY A 21 3.68 -3.92 -0.81
N GLY A 22 4.12 -5.14 -0.49
CA GLY A 22 5.19 -5.80 -1.23
C GLY A 22 4.77 -6.18 -2.65
N MET A 23 3.54 -6.65 -2.83
CA MET A 23 2.98 -6.99 -4.14
C MET A 23 2.85 -5.75 -5.04
N GLU A 24 2.34 -4.65 -4.49
CA GLU A 24 2.18 -3.37 -5.18
C GLU A 24 3.51 -2.83 -5.70
N LEU A 25 4.51 -2.72 -4.81
CA LEU A 25 5.82 -2.22 -5.18
C LEU A 25 6.51 -3.13 -6.20
N GLY A 26 6.50 -4.45 -5.97
CA GLY A 26 7.07 -5.43 -6.89
C GLY A 26 6.41 -5.38 -8.26
N GLY A 27 5.08 -5.27 -8.31
CA GLY A 27 4.31 -5.12 -9.55
C GLY A 27 4.65 -3.85 -10.30
N GLY A 28 4.67 -2.70 -9.60
CA GLY A 28 5.07 -1.42 -10.20
C GLY A 28 6.49 -1.42 -10.76
N LEU A 29 7.44 -2.08 -10.08
CA LEU A 29 8.80 -2.24 -10.55
C LEU A 29 8.91 -3.09 -11.82
N LEU A 30 8.14 -4.18 -11.90
CA LEU A 30 8.09 -5.01 -13.11
C LEU A 30 7.57 -4.23 -14.30
N VAL A 31 6.50 -3.44 -14.10
CA VAL A 31 5.96 -2.56 -15.14
C VAL A 31 6.99 -1.50 -15.56
N ALA A 32 7.63 -0.84 -14.59
CA ALA A 32 8.64 0.17 -14.85
C ALA A 32 9.83 -0.40 -15.64
N ALA A 33 10.30 -1.58 -15.27
CA ALA A 33 11.38 -2.25 -15.98
C ALA A 33 10.95 -2.73 -17.37
N GLY A 34 9.73 -3.21 -17.54
CA GLY A 34 9.22 -3.67 -18.82
C GLY A 34 8.92 -2.55 -19.82
N LYS A 35 8.46 -1.39 -19.35
CA LYS A 35 7.94 -0.30 -20.18
C LYS A 35 8.85 0.16 -21.34
N PRO A 36 10.19 0.24 -21.18
CA PRO A 36 11.06 0.70 -22.27
C PRO A 36 11.27 -0.31 -23.40
N THR A 37 11.14 -1.61 -23.12
CA THR A 37 11.57 -2.69 -24.04
C THR A 37 10.45 -3.65 -24.42
N ALA A 38 9.38 -3.75 -23.61
CA ALA A 38 8.28 -4.65 -23.89
C ALA A 38 7.41 -4.14 -25.04
N THR A 39 6.97 -5.05 -25.86
CA THR A 39 5.90 -4.79 -26.83
C THR A 39 4.58 -4.50 -26.10
N GLN A 40 3.64 -3.87 -26.78
CA GLN A 40 2.30 -3.59 -26.22
C GLN A 40 1.60 -4.89 -25.75
N GLN A 41 1.77 -5.98 -26.50
CA GLN A 41 1.21 -7.28 -26.10
C GLN A 41 1.87 -7.84 -24.85
N GLU A 42 3.20 -7.80 -24.75
CA GLU A 42 3.93 -8.27 -23.56
C GLU A 42 3.57 -7.44 -22.32
N MET A 43 3.41 -6.12 -22.48
CA MET A 43 2.98 -5.25 -21.39
C MET A 43 1.55 -5.60 -20.94
N ALA A 44 0.63 -5.84 -21.88
CA ALA A 44 -0.73 -6.27 -21.56
C ALA A 44 -0.73 -7.64 -20.85
N GLU A 45 0.09 -8.60 -21.30
CA GLU A 45 0.25 -9.90 -20.63
C GLU A 45 0.76 -9.72 -19.19
N LEU A 46 1.78 -8.88 -18.98
CA LEU A 46 2.31 -8.60 -17.64
C LEU A 46 1.24 -7.99 -16.73
N LEU A 47 0.52 -6.97 -17.20
CA LEU A 47 -0.51 -6.30 -16.43
C LEU A 47 -1.68 -7.24 -16.07
N TYR A 48 -2.14 -8.08 -17.01
CA TYR A 48 -3.19 -9.07 -16.71
C TYR A 48 -2.73 -10.12 -15.69
N ASN A 49 -1.46 -10.55 -15.75
CA ASN A 49 -0.92 -11.46 -14.73
C ASN A 49 -0.80 -10.79 -13.36
N LEU A 50 -0.38 -9.52 -13.31
CA LEU A 50 -0.33 -8.76 -12.06
C LEU A 50 -1.72 -8.62 -11.43
N LEU A 51 -2.72 -8.19 -12.22
CA LEU A 51 -4.10 -8.07 -11.76
C LEU A 51 -4.70 -9.41 -11.31
N PHE A 52 -4.40 -10.50 -12.01
CA PHE A 52 -4.87 -11.83 -11.66
C PHE A 52 -4.23 -12.34 -10.36
N VAL A 53 -2.91 -12.24 -10.23
CA VAL A 53 -2.19 -12.67 -9.02
C VAL A 53 -2.63 -11.85 -7.81
N ASP A 54 -2.77 -10.54 -7.99
CA ASP A 54 -3.25 -9.62 -6.94
C ASP A 54 -4.67 -10.00 -6.48
N LEU A 55 -5.59 -10.25 -7.42
CA LEU A 55 -6.95 -10.64 -7.10
C LEU A 55 -7.00 -11.98 -6.36
N VAL A 56 -6.24 -12.99 -6.81
CA VAL A 56 -6.17 -14.30 -6.14
C VAL A 56 -5.59 -14.15 -4.74
N LEU A 57 -4.53 -13.38 -4.59
CA LEU A 57 -3.89 -13.12 -3.31
C LEU A 57 -4.85 -12.35 -2.38
N ALA A 58 -5.49 -11.30 -2.88
CA ALA A 58 -6.44 -10.49 -2.11
C ALA A 58 -7.64 -11.30 -1.62
N LEU A 59 -8.24 -12.14 -2.48
CA LEU A 59 -9.35 -13.02 -2.09
C LEU A 59 -8.88 -14.08 -1.09
N GLY A 60 -7.70 -14.65 -1.29
CA GLY A 60 -7.10 -15.61 -0.36
C GLY A 60 -6.85 -15.00 1.02
N LEU A 61 -6.25 -13.80 1.06
CA LEU A 61 -6.01 -13.07 2.31
C LEU A 61 -7.31 -12.66 2.99
N THR A 62 -8.29 -12.21 2.23
CA THR A 62 -9.63 -11.87 2.76
C THR A 62 -10.29 -13.08 3.39
N ALA A 63 -10.32 -14.23 2.69
CA ALA A 63 -10.90 -15.46 3.23
C ALA A 63 -10.14 -15.93 4.48
N LEU A 64 -8.82 -16.00 4.41
CA LEU A 64 -7.98 -16.38 5.54
C LEU A 64 -8.23 -15.45 6.75
N GLY A 65 -8.17 -14.14 6.53
CA GLY A 65 -8.39 -13.14 7.56
C GLY A 65 -9.78 -13.22 8.17
N PHE A 66 -10.82 -13.37 7.34
CA PHE A 66 -12.21 -13.44 7.79
C PHE A 66 -12.46 -14.58 8.80
N PHE A 67 -11.83 -15.74 8.56
CA PHE A 67 -11.96 -16.89 9.45
C PHE A 67 -10.99 -16.85 10.63
N THR A 68 -9.77 -16.34 10.45
CA THR A 68 -8.76 -16.36 11.51
C THR A 68 -8.80 -15.14 12.43
N LEU A 69 -9.43 -14.03 12.01
CA LEU A 69 -9.48 -12.78 12.78
C LEU A 69 -9.94 -12.93 14.24
N PRO A 70 -11.04 -13.65 14.56
CA PRO A 70 -11.47 -13.82 15.95
C PRO A 70 -10.43 -14.54 16.81
N ALA A 71 -9.77 -15.56 16.26
CA ALA A 71 -8.72 -16.30 16.95
C ALA A 71 -7.47 -15.44 17.16
N LEU A 72 -7.09 -14.65 16.17
CA LEU A 72 -5.97 -13.71 16.25
C LEU A 72 -6.21 -12.62 17.30
N LEU A 73 -7.41 -12.04 17.34
CA LEU A 73 -7.78 -11.04 18.34
C LEU A 73 -7.75 -11.60 19.76
N ARG A 74 -8.23 -12.83 19.98
CA ARG A 74 -8.12 -13.51 21.28
C ARG A 74 -6.67 -13.83 21.63
N PHE A 75 -5.86 -14.25 20.66
CA PHE A 75 -4.45 -14.56 20.88
C PHE A 75 -3.66 -13.33 21.36
N ILE A 76 -3.95 -12.14 20.83
CA ILE A 76 -3.36 -10.87 21.27
C ILE A 76 -4.03 -10.29 22.53
N ARG A 77 -4.90 -11.08 23.20
CA ARG A 77 -5.60 -10.72 24.43
C ARG A 77 -6.46 -9.47 24.33
N THR A 78 -7.19 -9.31 23.21
CA THR A 78 -8.19 -8.24 23.10
C THR A 78 -9.25 -8.43 24.18
N PRO A 79 -9.61 -7.39 24.96
CA PRO A 79 -10.65 -7.47 25.99
C PRO A 79 -11.98 -7.96 25.41
N GLU A 80 -12.67 -8.87 26.11
CA GLU A 80 -13.94 -9.45 25.67
C GLU A 80 -15.03 -8.39 25.44
N GLU A 81 -14.98 -7.28 26.17
CA GLU A 81 -15.93 -6.16 26.08
C GLU A 81 -15.94 -5.50 24.69
N ILE A 82 -14.79 -5.43 24.01
CA ILE A 82 -14.63 -4.80 22.68
C ILE A 82 -14.40 -5.83 21.57
N LEU A 83 -14.29 -7.12 21.90
CA LEU A 83 -13.95 -8.17 20.93
C LEU A 83 -14.96 -8.26 19.79
N ALA A 84 -16.26 -8.18 20.09
CA ALA A 84 -17.33 -8.25 19.09
C ALA A 84 -17.24 -7.09 18.08
N GLU A 85 -17.03 -5.87 18.57
CA GLU A 85 -16.88 -4.67 17.73
C GLU A 85 -15.60 -4.72 16.89
N ALA A 86 -14.49 -5.19 17.50
CA ALA A 86 -13.21 -5.37 16.80
C ALA A 86 -13.30 -6.41 15.68
N VAL A 87 -14.00 -7.51 15.90
CA VAL A 87 -14.27 -8.54 14.86
C VAL A 87 -15.14 -7.96 13.75
N LEU A 88 -16.21 -7.23 14.09
CA LEU A 88 -17.08 -6.60 13.11
C LEU A 88 -16.30 -5.62 12.22
N TYR A 89 -15.55 -4.70 12.84
CA TYR A 89 -14.70 -3.74 12.13
C TYR A 89 -13.71 -4.43 11.21
N GLY A 90 -12.96 -5.41 11.74
CA GLY A 90 -11.96 -6.12 10.98
C GLY A 90 -12.55 -6.90 9.82
N ARG A 91 -13.74 -7.50 9.96
CA ARG A 91 -14.43 -8.19 8.86
C ARG A 91 -14.88 -7.23 7.77
N VAL A 92 -15.46 -6.08 8.14
CA VAL A 92 -15.84 -5.04 7.17
C VAL A 92 -14.59 -4.56 6.41
N TYR A 93 -13.49 -4.31 7.12
CA TYR A 93 -12.24 -3.91 6.52
C TYR A 93 -11.69 -4.98 5.55
N LEU A 94 -11.70 -6.25 5.96
CA LEU A 94 -11.23 -7.37 5.12
C LEU A 94 -12.07 -7.55 3.84
N VAL A 95 -13.36 -7.28 3.87
CA VAL A 95 -14.18 -7.27 2.66
C VAL A 95 -13.74 -6.15 1.69
N GLY A 96 -13.26 -5.04 2.22
CA GLY A 96 -12.67 -3.94 1.43
C GLY A 96 -11.26 -4.23 0.90
N LEU A 97 -10.53 -5.21 1.48
CA LEU A 97 -9.14 -5.48 1.16
C LEU A 97 -8.86 -5.77 -0.34
N PRO A 98 -9.68 -6.55 -1.07
CA PRO A 98 -9.45 -6.76 -2.50
C PRO A 98 -9.49 -5.47 -3.32
N PHE A 99 -10.34 -4.53 -2.95
CA PHE A 99 -10.43 -3.25 -3.64
C PHE A 99 -9.26 -2.33 -3.28
N LEU A 100 -8.81 -2.37 -2.02
CA LEU A 100 -7.60 -1.67 -1.59
C LEU A 100 -6.39 -2.16 -2.39
N MET A 101 -6.16 -3.47 -2.43
CA MET A 101 -5.04 -4.09 -3.13
C MET A 101 -5.07 -3.74 -4.62
N LEU A 102 -6.23 -3.91 -5.26
CA LEU A 102 -6.41 -3.54 -6.66
C LEU A 102 -6.15 -2.05 -6.92
N TYR A 103 -6.62 -1.16 -6.04
CA TYR A 103 -6.38 0.28 -6.13
C TYR A 103 -4.89 0.60 -6.03
N ASP A 104 -4.22 0.03 -5.06
CA ASP A 104 -2.82 0.30 -4.79
C ASP A 104 -1.91 -0.30 -5.87
N LEU A 105 -2.16 -1.54 -6.31
CA LEU A 105 -1.44 -2.14 -7.43
C LEU A 105 -1.61 -1.32 -8.72
N THR A 106 -2.84 -0.94 -9.07
CA THR A 106 -3.07 -0.17 -10.30
C THR A 106 -2.42 1.21 -10.28
N LYS A 107 -2.37 1.89 -9.11
CA LYS A 107 -1.58 3.11 -8.93
C LYS A 107 -0.11 2.88 -9.24
N GLN A 108 0.48 1.83 -8.68
CA GLN A 108 1.89 1.51 -8.88
C GLN A 108 2.19 1.13 -10.34
N CYS A 109 1.30 0.39 -10.99
CA CYS A 109 1.43 0.08 -12.42
C CYS A 109 1.41 1.35 -13.29
N VAL A 110 0.47 2.26 -13.04
CA VAL A 110 0.38 3.53 -13.79
C VAL A 110 1.61 4.41 -13.54
N MET A 111 2.10 4.48 -12.29
CA MET A 111 3.38 5.14 -11.98
C MET A 111 4.55 4.46 -12.68
N GLY A 112 4.58 3.14 -12.73
CA GLY A 112 5.57 2.36 -13.46
C GLY A 112 5.57 2.65 -14.97
N CYS A 113 4.41 2.96 -15.55
CA CYS A 113 4.29 3.42 -16.94
C CYS A 113 4.78 4.87 -17.16
N GLY A 114 5.12 5.60 -16.09
CA GLY A 114 5.62 6.98 -16.15
C GLY A 114 4.56 8.06 -15.91
N ASP A 115 3.30 7.69 -15.65
CA ASP A 115 2.26 8.66 -15.28
C ASP A 115 2.12 8.74 -13.76
N SER A 116 2.67 9.78 -13.16
CA SER A 116 2.53 10.09 -11.73
C SER A 116 1.37 11.05 -11.43
N LYS A 117 0.81 11.71 -12.45
CA LYS A 117 -0.26 12.71 -12.28
C LYS A 117 -1.61 12.06 -12.01
N THR A 118 -1.93 11.00 -12.74
CA THR A 118 -3.20 10.29 -12.58
C THR A 118 -3.33 9.62 -11.20
N PRO A 119 -2.33 8.87 -10.68
CA PRO A 119 -2.34 8.38 -9.31
C PRO A 119 -2.49 9.48 -8.26
N LEU A 120 -1.81 10.62 -8.44
CA LEU A 120 -1.95 11.75 -7.52
C LEU A 120 -3.40 12.28 -7.49
N ARG A 121 -4.02 12.48 -8.66
CA ARG A 121 -5.42 12.91 -8.76
C ARG A 121 -6.37 11.90 -8.12
N ALA A 122 -6.11 10.61 -8.33
CA ALA A 122 -6.89 9.54 -7.72
C ALA A 122 -6.82 9.59 -6.20
N VAL A 123 -5.63 9.71 -5.62
CA VAL A 123 -5.42 9.81 -4.16
C VAL A 123 -6.12 11.04 -3.59
N MET A 124 -6.00 12.19 -4.25
CA MET A 124 -6.69 13.42 -3.80
C MET A 124 -8.21 13.25 -3.81
N ALA A 125 -8.76 12.73 -4.90
CA ALA A 125 -10.20 12.52 -5.03
C ALA A 125 -10.75 11.50 -4.02
N THR A 126 -10.07 10.37 -3.84
CA THR A 126 -10.47 9.33 -2.89
C THR A 126 -10.32 9.79 -1.44
N SER A 127 -9.31 10.62 -1.13
CA SER A 127 -9.16 11.20 0.22
C SER A 127 -10.29 12.18 0.55
N VAL A 128 -10.64 13.07 -0.39
CA VAL A 128 -11.78 13.97 -0.20
C VAL A 128 -13.08 13.18 -0.07
N MET A 129 -13.31 12.19 -0.92
CA MET A 129 -14.46 11.31 -0.87
C MET A 129 -14.54 10.57 0.48
N ASN A 130 -13.42 10.04 0.98
CA ASN A 130 -13.37 9.35 2.26
C ASN A 130 -13.77 10.30 3.41
N ILE A 131 -13.20 11.52 3.47
CA ILE A 131 -13.55 12.52 4.49
C ILE A 131 -15.06 12.85 4.45
N LEU A 132 -15.63 13.07 3.28
CA LEU A 132 -17.05 13.38 3.14
C LEU A 132 -17.94 12.21 3.58
N LEU A 133 -17.56 10.98 3.23
CA LEU A 133 -18.27 9.78 3.64
C LEU A 133 -18.12 9.51 5.14
N ASP A 134 -16.95 9.76 5.73
CA ASP A 134 -16.76 9.65 7.18
C ASP A 134 -17.69 10.62 7.94
N LEU A 135 -17.77 11.87 7.50
CA LEU A 135 -18.68 12.86 8.10
C LEU A 135 -20.15 12.44 7.99
N ALA A 136 -20.54 11.76 6.92
CA ALA A 136 -21.90 11.32 6.69
C ALA A 136 -22.26 10.02 7.42
N LEU A 137 -21.32 9.05 7.49
CA LEU A 137 -21.59 7.67 7.91
C LEU A 137 -21.15 7.37 9.35
N VAL A 138 -20.15 8.08 9.89
CA VAL A 138 -19.69 7.80 11.26
C VAL A 138 -20.73 8.16 12.30
N GLY A 139 -21.50 9.24 12.10
CA GLY A 139 -22.58 9.61 13.02
C GLY A 139 -23.62 8.50 13.20
N PRO A 140 -24.29 8.03 12.13
CA PRO A 140 -25.35 7.03 12.24
C PRO A 140 -24.84 5.58 12.43
N PHE A 141 -23.64 5.23 11.95
CA PHE A 141 -23.15 3.84 11.89
C PHE A 141 -21.90 3.60 12.74
N GLY A 142 -21.36 4.63 13.41
CA GLY A 142 -20.17 4.51 14.27
C GLY A 142 -18.97 3.97 13.51
N VAL A 143 -18.28 3.01 14.12
CA VAL A 143 -17.04 2.39 13.59
C VAL A 143 -17.29 1.66 12.26
N ALA A 144 -18.44 1.04 12.07
CA ALA A 144 -18.80 0.39 10.81
C ALA A 144 -18.96 1.42 9.67
N GLY A 145 -19.45 2.63 9.99
CA GLY A 145 -19.54 3.76 9.06
C GLY A 145 -18.17 4.18 8.54
N ALA A 146 -17.17 4.32 9.43
CA ALA A 146 -15.80 4.64 9.05
C ALA A 146 -15.17 3.57 8.12
N ALA A 147 -15.36 2.28 8.46
CA ALA A 147 -14.87 1.20 7.61
C ALA A 147 -15.55 1.20 6.23
N GLY A 148 -16.87 1.43 6.20
CA GLY A 148 -17.66 1.54 4.97
C GLY A 148 -17.24 2.73 4.10
N ALA A 149 -16.99 3.89 4.70
CA ALA A 149 -16.49 5.08 4.01
C ALA A 149 -15.14 4.82 3.33
N THR A 150 -14.22 4.21 4.06
CA THR A 150 -12.90 3.82 3.54
C THR A 150 -13.04 2.83 2.38
N ALA A 151 -13.84 1.77 2.54
CA ALA A 151 -14.05 0.78 1.49
C ALA A 151 -14.67 1.41 0.23
N ALA A 152 -15.67 2.28 0.37
CA ALA A 152 -16.31 2.97 -0.74
C ALA A 152 -15.33 3.86 -1.51
N ALA A 153 -14.48 4.62 -0.79
CA ALA A 153 -13.45 5.46 -1.41
C ALA A 153 -12.42 4.60 -2.19
N GLN A 154 -12.02 3.46 -1.64
CA GLN A 154 -11.10 2.53 -2.28
C GLN A 154 -11.71 1.87 -3.52
N ILE A 155 -12.99 1.46 -3.47
CA ILE A 155 -13.71 0.93 -4.64
C ILE A 155 -13.74 1.97 -5.76
N ALA A 156 -14.11 3.22 -5.45
CA ALA A 156 -14.14 4.30 -6.43
C ALA A 156 -12.75 4.54 -7.04
N GLY A 157 -11.72 4.54 -6.21
CA GLY A 157 -10.32 4.65 -6.64
C GLY A 157 -9.88 3.50 -7.53
N ALA A 158 -10.20 2.25 -7.15
CA ALA A 158 -9.89 1.06 -7.94
C ALA A 158 -10.56 1.10 -9.32
N VAL A 159 -11.84 1.46 -9.37
CA VAL A 159 -12.58 1.60 -10.63
C VAL A 159 -11.97 2.66 -11.52
N TYR A 160 -11.65 3.83 -10.94
CA TYR A 160 -11.03 4.94 -11.68
C TYR A 160 -9.66 4.55 -12.25
N MET A 161 -8.79 3.97 -11.41
CA MET A 161 -7.43 3.58 -11.82
C MET A 161 -7.43 2.43 -12.81
N LEU A 162 -8.31 1.43 -12.63
CA LEU A 162 -8.45 0.32 -13.57
C LEU A 162 -9.00 0.80 -14.94
N ALA A 163 -9.98 1.71 -14.93
CA ALA A 163 -10.50 2.31 -16.15
C ALA A 163 -9.43 3.10 -16.90
N HIS A 164 -8.58 3.85 -16.17
CA HIS A 164 -7.46 4.56 -16.76
C HIS A 164 -6.42 3.59 -17.35
N LEU A 165 -6.00 2.58 -16.58
CA LEU A 165 -5.04 1.57 -17.04
C LEU A 165 -5.56 0.80 -18.27
N ARG A 166 -6.86 0.47 -18.27
CA ARG A 166 -7.51 -0.17 -19.41
C ARG A 166 -7.49 0.69 -20.68
N LYS A 167 -7.68 2.00 -20.53
CA LYS A 167 -7.68 2.94 -21.65
C LYS A 167 -6.28 3.21 -22.21
N THR A 168 -5.25 3.16 -21.37
CA THR A 168 -3.88 3.58 -21.76
C THR A 168 -2.96 2.43 -22.12
N GLU A 169 -3.11 1.28 -21.47
CA GLU A 169 -2.13 0.18 -21.55
C GLU A 169 -2.76 -1.18 -21.92
N LEU A 170 -4.08 -1.35 -21.78
CA LEU A 170 -4.77 -2.62 -21.99
C LEU A 170 -5.68 -2.58 -23.24
N ASP A 171 -5.15 -2.13 -24.39
CA ASP A 171 -5.91 -2.15 -25.65
C ASP A 171 -6.25 -3.55 -26.14
N THR A 172 -5.46 -4.55 -25.72
CA THR A 172 -5.69 -5.96 -26.06
C THR A 172 -6.70 -6.59 -25.09
N PRO A 173 -7.79 -7.18 -25.58
CA PRO A 173 -8.75 -7.84 -24.69
C PRO A 173 -8.13 -9.03 -23.97
N PHE A 174 -8.55 -9.26 -22.73
CA PHE A 174 -8.08 -10.38 -21.92
C PHE A 174 -8.33 -11.72 -22.61
N ARG A 175 -7.31 -12.57 -22.66
CA ARG A 175 -7.38 -13.99 -23.09
C ARG A 175 -6.71 -14.86 -22.03
N ARG A 176 -7.27 -16.03 -21.74
CA ARG A 176 -6.71 -16.97 -20.75
C ARG A 176 -5.27 -17.38 -21.06
N GLU A 177 -4.91 -17.42 -22.35
CA GLU A 177 -3.55 -17.74 -22.82
C GLU A 177 -2.50 -16.71 -22.41
N MET A 178 -2.92 -15.49 -22.01
CA MET A 178 -2.05 -14.45 -21.49
C MET A 178 -1.59 -14.74 -20.07
N LEU A 179 -2.31 -15.58 -19.31
CA LEU A 179 -1.90 -15.97 -17.97
C LEU A 179 -0.79 -17.02 -18.04
N LYS A 180 0.44 -16.59 -17.73
CA LYS A 180 1.65 -17.39 -17.80
C LYS A 180 2.30 -17.53 -16.44
N ALA A 181 2.56 -18.77 -16.00
CA ALA A 181 3.18 -19.07 -14.71
C ALA A 181 4.55 -18.38 -14.51
N ARG A 182 5.26 -18.07 -15.61
CA ARG A 182 6.53 -17.33 -15.54
C ARG A 182 6.37 -15.97 -14.87
N TYR A 183 5.31 -15.21 -15.20
CA TYR A 183 5.05 -13.90 -14.59
C TYR A 183 4.72 -14.04 -13.10
N ALA A 184 3.93 -15.03 -12.72
CA ALA A 184 3.65 -15.27 -11.30
C ALA A 184 4.94 -15.48 -10.49
N LYS A 185 5.90 -16.26 -11.03
CA LYS A 185 7.20 -16.48 -10.39
C LYS A 185 8.01 -15.19 -10.26
N GLU A 186 8.04 -14.36 -11.30
CA GLU A 186 8.75 -13.06 -11.27
C GLU A 186 8.12 -12.09 -10.29
N ILE A 187 6.78 -12.02 -10.29
CA ILE A 187 6.01 -11.21 -9.36
C ILE A 187 6.36 -11.60 -7.93
N PHE A 188 6.26 -12.87 -7.56
CA PHE A 188 6.60 -13.34 -6.22
C PHE A 188 8.08 -13.10 -5.87
N ARG A 189 8.99 -13.28 -6.81
CA ARG A 189 10.42 -13.05 -6.59
C ARG A 189 10.74 -11.60 -6.21
N LEU A 190 10.05 -10.64 -6.81
CA LEU A 190 10.23 -9.21 -6.51
C LEU A 190 9.39 -8.74 -5.33
N SER A 191 8.18 -9.28 -5.18
CA SER A 191 7.26 -8.87 -4.12
C SER A 191 7.68 -9.40 -2.75
N ALA A 192 8.16 -10.64 -2.64
CA ALA A 192 8.47 -11.26 -1.36
C ALA A 192 9.56 -10.51 -0.54
N PRO A 193 10.69 -10.06 -1.11
CA PRO A 193 11.65 -9.25 -0.36
C PRO A 193 11.07 -7.92 0.11
N ASN A 194 10.24 -7.27 -0.72
CA ASN A 194 9.60 -6.00 -0.37
C ASN A 194 8.57 -6.19 0.75
N SER A 195 7.78 -7.27 0.70
CA SER A 195 6.85 -7.62 1.78
C SER A 195 7.59 -7.87 3.10
N LEU A 196 8.71 -8.58 3.07
CA LEU A 196 9.54 -8.85 4.24
C LEU A 196 10.16 -7.56 4.81
N GLN A 197 10.59 -6.65 3.96
CA GLN A 197 11.10 -5.34 4.36
C GLN A 197 10.01 -4.53 5.07
N GLN A 198 8.80 -4.49 4.54
CA GLN A 198 7.67 -3.79 5.15
C GLN A 198 7.28 -4.41 6.49
N ALA A 199 7.20 -5.74 6.56
CA ALA A 199 6.95 -6.47 7.80
C ALA A 199 8.00 -6.16 8.88
N SER A 200 9.27 -6.12 8.52
CA SER A 200 10.37 -5.80 9.44
C SER A 200 10.21 -4.41 10.08
N GLY A 201 9.84 -3.41 9.28
CA GLY A 201 9.59 -2.04 9.77
C GLY A 201 8.50 -2.00 10.85
N THR A 202 7.43 -2.76 10.66
CA THR A 202 6.33 -2.80 11.64
C THR A 202 6.67 -3.60 12.89
N ILE A 203 7.38 -4.72 12.76
CA ILE A 203 7.87 -5.47 13.92
C ILE A 203 8.71 -4.54 14.81
N ILE A 204 9.63 -3.78 14.21
CA ILE A 204 10.45 -2.79 14.93
C ILE A 204 9.57 -1.76 15.64
N THR A 205 8.56 -1.22 14.97
CA THR A 205 7.66 -0.23 15.56
C THR A 205 6.85 -0.82 16.72
N THR A 206 6.38 -2.05 16.59
CA THR A 206 5.65 -2.76 17.65
C THR A 206 6.53 -3.04 18.87
N VAL A 207 7.77 -3.48 18.65
CA VAL A 207 8.75 -3.70 19.75
C VAL A 207 9.05 -2.37 20.44
N LYS A 208 9.27 -1.28 19.72
CA LYS A 208 9.47 0.06 20.29
C LYS A 208 8.28 0.49 21.15
N GLN A 209 7.05 0.28 20.68
CA GLN A 209 5.84 0.61 21.47
C GLN A 209 5.73 -0.23 22.73
N GLY A 210 6.07 -1.51 22.66
CA GLY A 210 6.11 -2.40 23.84
C GLY A 210 7.12 -1.95 24.90
N LEU A 211 8.32 -1.55 24.48
CA LEU A 211 9.36 -1.02 25.37
C LEU A 211 8.94 0.31 26.03
N LEU A 212 8.31 1.20 25.24
CA LEU A 212 7.80 2.48 25.75
C LEU A 212 6.65 2.31 26.75
N GLY A 213 5.88 1.22 26.65
CA GLY A 213 4.80 0.91 27.60
C GLY A 213 5.26 0.85 29.04
N GLY A 214 6.52 0.46 29.28
CA GLY A 214 7.14 0.45 30.63
C GLY A 214 7.55 1.81 31.18
N LEU A 215 7.59 2.86 30.34
CA LEU A 215 8.08 4.22 30.71
C LEU A 215 6.94 5.18 31.15
N GLY A 216 5.70 4.72 31.14
CA GLY A 216 4.53 5.48 31.57
C GLY A 216 3.82 6.28 30.45
N VAL A 217 2.63 6.78 30.77
CA VAL A 217 1.70 7.40 29.80
C VAL A 217 2.28 8.64 29.11
N ALA A 218 3.03 9.46 29.85
CA ALA A 218 3.63 10.69 29.31
C ALA A 218 4.68 10.36 28.22
N ALA A 219 5.50 9.33 28.42
CA ALA A 219 6.48 8.88 27.44
C ALA A 219 5.80 8.35 26.16
N ILE A 220 4.73 7.56 26.32
CA ILE A 220 3.94 7.04 25.18
C ILE A 220 3.31 8.20 24.38
N ALA A 221 2.74 9.19 25.07
CA ALA A 221 2.12 10.34 24.43
C ALA A 221 3.14 11.17 23.66
N GLY A 222 4.30 11.49 24.29
CA GLY A 222 5.38 12.23 23.66
C GLY A 222 5.96 11.52 22.44
N PHE A 223 6.20 10.20 22.55
CA PHE A 223 6.68 9.39 21.41
C PHE A 223 5.67 9.32 20.27
N SER A 224 4.37 9.20 20.59
CA SER A 224 3.31 9.16 19.58
C SER A 224 3.20 10.50 18.85
N CYS A 225 3.32 11.61 19.56
CA CYS A 225 3.32 12.95 18.96
C CYS A 225 4.54 13.16 18.06
N ALA A 226 5.73 12.84 18.55
CA ALA A 226 6.98 12.91 17.78
C ALA A 226 6.94 11.98 16.56
N GLY A 227 6.37 10.77 16.71
CA GLY A 227 6.19 9.82 15.61
C GLY A 227 5.27 10.35 14.51
N LYS A 228 4.15 10.99 14.86
CA LYS A 228 3.26 11.62 13.87
C LYS A 228 3.95 12.75 13.12
N LEU A 229 4.67 13.61 13.83
CA LEU A 229 5.42 14.70 13.21
C LEU A 229 6.52 14.17 12.28
N SER A 230 7.29 13.18 12.73
CA SER A 230 8.31 12.50 11.92
C SER A 230 7.70 11.84 10.66
N SER A 231 6.53 11.21 10.78
CA SER A 231 5.85 10.61 9.64
C SER A 231 5.45 11.64 8.59
N LEU A 232 4.93 12.81 9.01
CA LEU A 232 4.60 13.90 8.09
C LEU A 232 5.85 14.43 7.37
N MET A 233 6.97 14.58 8.10
CA MET A 233 8.24 15.01 7.52
C MET A 233 8.84 13.97 6.57
N MET A 234 8.63 12.67 6.81
CA MET A 234 9.16 11.60 5.97
C MET A 234 8.29 11.32 4.72
N MET A 235 7.02 11.73 4.69
CA MET A 235 6.12 11.49 3.55
C MET A 235 6.69 11.93 2.20
N PRO A 236 7.23 13.17 2.03
CA PRO A 236 7.82 13.58 0.77
C PRO A 236 9.06 12.75 0.39
N VAL A 237 9.85 12.32 1.39
CA VAL A 237 11.03 11.46 1.17
C VAL A 237 10.62 10.13 0.57
N TYR A 238 9.62 9.46 1.16
CA TYR A 238 9.13 8.18 0.64
C TYR A 238 8.60 8.30 -0.79
N GLY A 239 7.80 9.32 -1.10
CA GLY A 239 7.27 9.54 -2.45
C GLY A 239 8.39 9.82 -3.45
N PHE A 240 9.40 10.57 -3.06
CA PHE A 240 10.55 10.87 -3.90
C PHE A 240 11.43 9.63 -4.16
N VAL A 241 11.73 8.86 -3.12
CA VAL A 241 12.48 7.58 -3.24
C VAL A 241 11.76 6.62 -4.17
N GLN A 242 10.44 6.50 -4.03
CA GLN A 242 9.63 5.65 -4.91
C GLN A 242 9.76 6.08 -6.39
N SER A 243 9.71 7.38 -6.66
CA SER A 243 9.86 7.91 -8.01
C SER A 243 11.25 7.64 -8.59
N ILE A 244 12.31 7.78 -7.79
CA ILE A 244 13.69 7.46 -8.20
C ILE A 244 13.83 5.97 -8.54
N VAL A 245 13.25 5.09 -7.73
CA VAL A 245 13.32 3.64 -7.94
C VAL A 245 12.70 3.26 -9.28
N PHE A 246 11.54 3.81 -9.63
CA PHE A 246 10.92 3.60 -10.95
C PHE A 246 11.75 4.19 -12.08
N PHE A 247 12.28 5.39 -11.91
CA PHE A 247 13.16 6.02 -12.88
C PHE A 247 14.41 5.18 -13.17
N ILE A 248 15.05 4.65 -12.13
CA ILE A 248 16.21 3.77 -12.27
C ILE A 248 15.81 2.47 -12.99
N ALA A 249 14.71 1.83 -12.62
CA ALA A 249 14.24 0.60 -13.24
C ALA A 249 14.04 0.79 -14.76
N GLN A 250 13.35 1.87 -15.17
CA GLN A 250 13.13 2.20 -16.58
C GLN A 250 14.42 2.45 -17.35
N ASN A 251 15.32 3.29 -16.81
CA ASN A 251 16.53 3.68 -17.53
C ASN A 251 17.61 2.58 -17.55
N THR A 252 17.62 1.70 -16.55
CA THR A 252 18.49 0.52 -16.53
C THR A 252 18.10 -0.45 -17.65
N THR A 253 16.82 -0.73 -17.79
CA THR A 253 16.32 -1.63 -18.86
C THR A 253 16.45 -0.98 -20.24
N ALA A 254 16.31 0.35 -20.33
CA ALA A 254 16.57 1.12 -21.54
C ALA A 254 18.08 1.23 -21.92
N ALA A 255 18.96 0.58 -21.17
CA ALA A 255 20.42 0.63 -21.34
C ALA A 255 20.98 2.08 -21.36
N GLN A 256 20.49 2.95 -20.49
CA GLN A 256 20.90 4.35 -20.37
C GLN A 256 21.64 4.64 -19.05
N PRO A 257 22.86 4.12 -18.84
CA PRO A 257 23.56 4.22 -17.56
C PRO A 257 23.91 5.66 -17.17
N GLN A 258 24.13 6.54 -18.13
CA GLN A 258 24.40 7.96 -17.85
C GLN A 258 23.20 8.64 -17.21
N ARG A 259 21.98 8.40 -17.74
CA ARG A 259 20.74 8.93 -17.15
C ARG A 259 20.48 8.39 -15.75
N VAL A 260 20.82 7.12 -15.49
CA VAL A 260 20.74 6.53 -14.15
C VAL A 260 21.64 7.29 -13.18
N GLN A 261 22.91 7.55 -13.57
CA GLN A 261 23.85 8.27 -12.72
C GLN A 261 23.43 9.73 -12.47
N GLU A 262 22.96 10.42 -13.51
CA GLU A 262 22.45 11.79 -13.38
C GLU A 262 21.23 11.84 -12.47
N GLY A 263 20.26 10.94 -12.66
CA GLY A 263 19.06 10.85 -11.82
C GLY A 263 19.39 10.54 -10.36
N LEU A 264 20.34 9.66 -10.09
CA LEU A 264 20.82 9.38 -8.74
C LEU A 264 21.47 10.63 -8.11
N ARG A 265 22.36 11.32 -8.84
CA ARG A 265 23.04 12.52 -8.35
C ARG A 265 22.05 13.64 -8.03
N GLU A 266 21.13 13.93 -8.94
CA GLU A 266 20.11 14.95 -8.71
C GLU A 266 19.14 14.55 -7.60
N GLY A 267 18.78 13.27 -7.55
CA GLY A 267 17.96 12.71 -6.45
C GLY A 267 18.63 12.88 -5.09
N GLN A 268 19.92 12.58 -4.98
CA GLN A 268 20.67 12.78 -3.75
C GLN A 268 20.75 14.26 -3.33
N ARG A 269 20.92 15.18 -4.29
CA ARG A 269 20.94 16.62 -4.03
C ARG A 269 19.62 17.12 -3.48
N ILE A 270 18.50 16.70 -4.09
CA ILE A 270 17.16 17.09 -3.64
C ILE A 270 16.87 16.54 -2.24
N LEU A 271 17.20 15.26 -1.99
CA LEU A 271 17.02 14.65 -0.66
C LEU A 271 17.90 15.33 0.40
N LEU A 272 19.15 15.67 0.07
CA LEU A 272 20.04 16.38 0.98
C LEU A 272 19.49 17.77 1.33
N PHE A 273 19.06 18.52 0.31
CA PHE A 273 18.45 19.85 0.53
C PHE A 273 17.20 19.75 1.41
N TYR A 274 16.31 18.79 1.12
CA TYR A 274 15.13 18.57 1.94
C TYR A 274 15.47 18.16 3.37
N SER A 275 16.45 17.28 3.56
CA SER A 275 16.89 16.83 4.89
C SER A 275 17.48 17.97 5.71
N LEU A 276 18.25 18.88 5.08
CA LEU A 276 18.77 20.07 5.73
C LEU A 276 17.64 21.05 6.13
N LEU A 277 16.64 21.21 5.26
CA LEU A 277 15.47 22.02 5.56
C LEU A 277 14.70 21.48 6.78
N VAL A 278 14.46 20.17 6.81
CA VAL A 278 13.77 19.50 7.93
C VAL A 278 14.60 19.56 9.22
N ALA A 279 15.93 19.47 9.12
CA ALA A 279 16.81 19.56 10.30
C ALA A 279 16.90 20.98 10.89
N ALA A 280 16.55 22.00 10.10
CA ALA A 280 16.54 23.40 10.54
C ALA A 280 15.20 23.85 11.18
N LEU A 281 14.15 23.02 11.06
CA LEU A 281 12.84 23.22 11.67
C LEU A 281 12.73 22.56 13.04
#